data_8fbeffad073f3f83c114aab4adeda75c
#
_entry.id   8fbeffad073f3f83c114aab4adeda75c
#
_cell.length_a   1.000
_cell.length_b   1.000
_cell.length_c   1.000
_cell.angle_alpha   90.00
_cell.angle_beta   90.00
_cell.angle_gamma   90.00
#
_symmetry.space_group_name_H-M   'P 1'
#
loop_
_entity.id
_entity.type
_entity.pdbx_description
1 polymer ?
#
loop_
_entity_poly.entity_id
_entity_poly.type
_entity_poly.pdbx_seq_one_letter_code
_entity_poly.pdbx_strand_id
1 'polypeptide(L)'
;NKASIICEDNKKVVTEIKEFWKNSNDLKTLSYLYIIVALITNLEEPLVLSYFSIERNFSDNQVGMALSMFGIGMFLGSYLFKYISLKRVNNFLFFMLADSIFSFILSLNLAKPILIFCYTLQGIFAMFMIIFFKAFTQKLFSDTIEFSLFRNSFIRYTSIATVISYFIAIAISMITNNGSIIFRIMSLCEFLVFIYYYYYLKRLNNNK
;
A
#
# COMPACT_ATOMS: atom_id res chain seq x y z
N ASN A 1 -22.94 13.02 34.22
CA ASN A 1 -23.30 13.79 33.00
C ASN A 1 -22.15 14.17 32.07
N LYS A 2 -20.87 13.99 32.45
CA LYS A 2 -19.76 14.17 31.50
C LYS A 2 -19.68 13.07 30.42
N ALA A 3 -20.06 11.85 30.78
CA ALA A 3 -20.03 10.72 29.83
C ALA A 3 -21.08 10.84 28.70
N SER A 4 -22.25 11.44 29.00
CA SER A 4 -23.32 11.66 28.01
C SER A 4 -22.91 12.75 26.98
N ILE A 5 -22.27 13.81 27.44
CA ILE A 5 -21.78 14.91 26.59
C ILE A 5 -20.68 14.40 25.63
N ILE A 6 -19.73 13.61 26.15
CA ILE A 6 -18.67 13.01 25.31
C ILE A 6 -19.24 12.03 24.27
N CYS A 7 -20.32 11.34 24.61
CA CYS A 7 -20.95 10.38 23.69
C CYS A 7 -21.76 11.09 22.59
N GLU A 8 -22.36 12.23 22.88
CA GLU A 8 -23.10 13.06 21.92
C GLU A 8 -22.16 13.79 20.96
N ASP A 9 -21.07 14.37 21.47
CA ASP A 9 -20.01 14.97 20.66
C ASP A 9 -19.38 13.95 19.71
N ASN A 10 -19.07 12.74 20.18
CA ASN A 10 -18.53 11.69 19.33
C ASN A 10 -19.49 11.26 18.20
N LYS A 11 -20.80 11.20 18.46
CA LYS A 11 -21.80 10.89 17.42
C LYS A 11 -21.87 11.98 16.36
N LYS A 12 -21.82 13.24 16.78
CA LYS A 12 -21.84 14.39 15.87
C LYS A 12 -20.59 14.38 14.97
N VAL A 13 -19.41 14.22 15.55
CA VAL A 13 -18.15 14.14 14.82
C VAL A 13 -18.14 12.95 13.84
N VAL A 14 -18.63 11.79 14.23
CA VAL A 14 -18.73 10.62 13.32
C VAL A 14 -19.69 10.90 12.16
N THR A 15 -20.75 11.68 12.37
CA THR A 15 -21.70 12.04 11.33
C THR A 15 -21.06 13.02 10.36
N GLU A 16 -20.36 14.04 10.87
CA GLU A 16 -19.61 15.03 10.08
C GLU A 16 -18.51 14.39 9.22
N ILE A 17 -17.78 13.41 9.78
CA ILE A 17 -16.79 12.62 9.01
C ILE A 17 -17.44 11.82 7.89
N LYS A 18 -18.60 11.20 8.13
CA LYS A 18 -19.34 10.49 7.09
C LYS A 18 -19.80 11.42 5.97
N GLU A 19 -20.27 12.60 6.32
CA GLU A 19 -20.66 13.63 5.34
C GLU A 19 -19.45 14.16 4.56
N PHE A 20 -18.35 14.47 5.24
CA PHE A 20 -17.09 14.86 4.61
C PHE A 20 -16.58 13.79 3.66
N TRP A 21 -16.57 12.53 4.09
CA TRP A 21 -16.18 11.41 3.23
C TRP A 21 -17.14 11.26 2.06
N LYS A 22 -18.43 11.48 2.25
CA LYS A 22 -19.44 11.43 1.17
C LYS A 22 -19.21 12.51 0.13
N ASN A 23 -18.72 13.68 0.51
CA ASN A 23 -18.55 14.85 -0.35
C ASN A 23 -17.16 14.96 -1.00
N SER A 24 -16.14 14.27 -0.48
CA SER A 24 -14.79 14.29 -1.04
C SER A 24 -14.50 13.06 -1.91
N ASN A 25 -14.66 13.19 -3.23
CA ASN A 25 -14.38 12.12 -4.17
C ASN A 25 -12.91 11.69 -4.17
N ASP A 26 -11.98 12.64 -3.99
CA ASP A 26 -10.54 12.35 -3.96
C ASP A 26 -10.15 11.53 -2.74
N LEU A 27 -10.73 11.84 -1.56
CA LEU A 27 -10.49 11.07 -0.34
C LEU A 27 -11.02 9.64 -0.46
N LYS A 28 -12.25 9.47 -0.97
CA LYS A 28 -12.84 8.14 -1.20
C LYS A 28 -11.97 7.32 -2.14
N THR A 29 -11.67 7.88 -3.29
CA THR A 29 -10.90 7.23 -4.33
C THR A 29 -9.56 6.77 -3.78
N LEU A 30 -8.84 7.67 -3.10
CA LEU A 30 -7.54 7.35 -2.51
C LEU A 30 -7.63 6.33 -1.39
N SER A 31 -8.67 6.40 -0.54
CA SER A 31 -8.86 5.46 0.57
C SER A 31 -9.16 4.04 0.07
N TYR A 32 -10.07 3.89 -0.90
CA TYR A 32 -10.36 2.60 -1.51
C TYR A 32 -9.14 2.05 -2.24
N LEU A 33 -8.46 2.89 -3.01
CA LEU A 33 -7.24 2.51 -3.71
C LEU A 33 -6.18 2.01 -2.73
N TYR A 34 -5.95 2.72 -1.63
CA TYR A 34 -4.95 2.32 -0.63
C TYR A 34 -5.32 1.00 0.06
N ILE A 35 -6.60 0.76 0.40
CA ILE A 35 -7.04 -0.50 1.01
C ILE A 35 -6.83 -1.67 0.04
N ILE A 36 -7.15 -1.49 -1.24
CA ILE A 36 -6.94 -2.51 -2.27
C ILE A 36 -5.44 -2.79 -2.44
N VAL A 37 -4.62 -1.74 -2.52
CA VAL A 37 -3.17 -1.87 -2.61
C VAL A 37 -2.62 -2.57 -1.37
N ALA A 38 -3.04 -2.20 -0.16
CA ALA A 38 -2.61 -2.86 1.06
C ALA A 38 -2.99 -4.36 1.08
N LEU A 39 -4.16 -4.72 0.54
CA LEU A 39 -4.56 -6.11 0.40
C LEU A 39 -3.64 -6.87 -0.57
N ILE A 40 -3.23 -6.24 -1.65
CA ILE A 40 -2.38 -6.87 -2.67
C ILE A 40 -0.93 -6.97 -2.16
N THR A 41 -0.35 -5.87 -1.69
CA THR A 41 1.07 -5.81 -1.29
C THR A 41 1.39 -6.68 -0.08
N ASN A 42 0.44 -6.84 0.86
CA ASN A 42 0.64 -7.71 2.02
C ASN A 42 0.59 -9.21 1.69
N LEU A 43 0.32 -9.62 0.45
CA LEU A 43 0.41 -11.03 0.05
C LEU A 43 1.84 -11.58 0.12
N GLU A 44 2.85 -10.75 -0.07
CA GLU A 44 4.25 -11.21 -0.05
C GLU A 44 4.78 -11.46 1.36
N GLU A 45 4.35 -10.68 2.36
CA GLU A 45 4.96 -10.62 3.68
C GLU A 45 5.10 -12.01 4.36
N PRO A 46 4.06 -12.88 4.38
CA PRO A 46 4.21 -14.20 5.00
C PRO A 46 5.12 -15.15 4.22
N LEU A 47 5.41 -14.89 2.96
CA LEU A 47 6.09 -15.82 2.06
C LEU A 47 7.47 -15.36 1.58
N VAL A 48 7.83 -14.11 1.83
CA VAL A 48 9.09 -13.53 1.37
C VAL A 48 10.32 -14.31 1.86
N LEU A 49 10.28 -14.81 3.08
CA LEU A 49 11.37 -15.62 3.64
C LEU A 49 11.54 -16.94 2.86
N SER A 50 10.46 -17.69 2.64
CA SER A 50 10.49 -18.94 1.89
C SER A 50 10.82 -18.73 0.42
N TYR A 51 10.38 -17.63 -0.17
CA TYR A 51 10.75 -17.22 -1.52
C TYR A 51 12.26 -17.07 -1.67
N PHE A 52 12.91 -16.28 -0.82
CA PHE A 52 14.36 -16.09 -0.93
C PHE A 52 15.15 -17.33 -0.53
N SER A 53 14.80 -18.01 0.58
CA SER A 53 15.57 -19.15 1.08
C SER A 53 15.37 -20.41 0.25
N ILE A 54 14.14 -20.81 -0.01
CA ILE A 54 13.83 -22.09 -0.64
C ILE A 54 13.86 -21.96 -2.16
N GLU A 55 13.13 -21.00 -2.73
CA GLU A 55 12.97 -20.90 -4.18
C GLU A 55 14.20 -20.28 -4.85
N ARG A 56 14.79 -19.26 -4.25
CA ARG A 56 15.96 -18.55 -4.79
C ARG A 56 17.30 -19.06 -4.25
N ASN A 57 17.27 -20.04 -3.36
CA ASN A 57 18.47 -20.65 -2.76
C ASN A 57 19.42 -19.60 -2.14
N PHE A 58 18.86 -18.61 -1.45
CA PHE A 58 19.65 -17.65 -0.70
C PHE A 58 20.11 -18.32 0.62
N SER A 59 21.36 -18.08 1.01
CA SER A 59 21.80 -18.39 2.38
C SER A 59 21.12 -17.46 3.38
N ASP A 60 21.07 -17.86 4.66
CA ASP A 60 20.45 -17.06 5.72
C ASP A 60 21.00 -15.62 5.77
N ASN A 61 22.33 -15.46 5.58
CA ASN A 61 22.96 -14.14 5.49
C ASN A 61 22.43 -13.32 4.28
N GLN A 62 22.21 -13.96 3.14
CA GLN A 62 21.69 -13.29 1.94
C GLN A 62 20.22 -12.93 2.09
N VAL A 63 19.44 -13.76 2.78
CA VAL A 63 18.05 -13.43 3.14
C VAL A 63 18.02 -12.22 4.08
N GLY A 64 18.82 -12.24 5.14
CA GLY A 64 18.95 -11.11 6.06
C GLY A 64 19.39 -9.82 5.33
N MET A 65 20.32 -9.93 4.39
CA MET A 65 20.75 -8.80 3.55
C MET A 65 19.59 -8.28 2.68
N ALA A 66 18.82 -9.15 2.03
CA ALA A 66 17.68 -8.73 1.19
C ALA A 66 16.63 -7.96 2.00
N LEU A 67 16.25 -8.48 3.17
CA LEU A 67 15.30 -7.82 4.07
C LEU A 67 15.83 -6.47 4.60
N SER A 68 17.12 -6.43 4.96
CA SER A 68 17.76 -5.19 5.40
C SER A 68 17.81 -4.15 4.29
N MET A 69 18.07 -4.56 3.06
CA MET A 69 18.10 -3.68 1.90
C MET A 69 16.71 -3.14 1.54
N PHE A 70 15.64 -3.92 1.74
CA PHE A 70 14.27 -3.42 1.65
C PHE A 70 14.02 -2.31 2.69
N GLY A 71 14.43 -2.52 3.94
CA GLY A 71 14.36 -1.49 5.00
C GLY A 71 15.16 -0.23 4.65
N ILE A 72 16.35 -0.37 4.08
CA ILE A 72 17.15 0.75 3.55
C ILE A 72 16.39 1.46 2.43
N GLY A 73 15.74 0.71 1.54
CA GLY A 73 14.87 1.26 0.50
C GLY A 73 13.75 2.12 1.09
N MET A 74 13.05 1.63 2.11
CA MET A 74 12.02 2.40 2.81
C MET A 74 12.58 3.67 3.45
N PHE A 75 13.74 3.60 4.08
CA PHE A 75 14.42 4.77 4.65
C PHE A 75 14.76 5.81 3.57
N LEU A 76 15.36 5.39 2.46
CA LEU A 76 15.66 6.24 1.32
C LEU A 76 14.38 6.85 0.71
N GLY A 77 13.32 6.04 0.60
CA GLY A 77 12.01 6.49 0.15
C GLY A 77 11.47 7.63 1.03
N SER A 78 11.57 7.49 2.37
CA SER A 78 11.12 8.54 3.28
C SER A 78 11.92 9.85 3.11
N TYR A 79 13.22 9.74 2.89
CA TYR A 79 14.08 10.91 2.66
C TYR A 79 13.82 11.58 1.30
N LEU A 80 13.65 10.79 0.25
CA LEU A 80 13.43 11.30 -1.10
C LEU A 80 12.02 11.87 -1.29
N PHE A 81 11.06 11.46 -0.46
CA PHE A 81 9.67 11.91 -0.55
C PHE A 81 9.50 13.42 -0.46
N LYS A 82 10.40 14.13 0.24
CA LYS A 82 10.38 15.60 0.36
C LYS A 82 10.41 16.33 -1.00
N TYR A 83 10.92 15.67 -2.04
CA TYR A 83 10.99 16.24 -3.39
C TYR A 83 9.73 15.97 -4.23
N ILE A 84 8.78 15.19 -3.68
CA ILE A 84 7.58 14.77 -4.40
C ILE A 84 6.42 15.73 -4.14
N SER A 85 5.75 16.15 -5.22
CA SER A 85 4.59 17.01 -5.11
C SER A 85 3.34 16.23 -4.71
N LEU A 86 2.64 16.70 -3.65
CA LEU A 86 1.37 16.15 -3.17
C LEU A 86 0.13 16.67 -3.93
N LYS A 87 0.29 17.15 -5.17
CA LYS A 87 -0.78 17.89 -5.85
C LYS A 87 -1.87 16.99 -6.47
N ARG A 88 -1.60 15.71 -6.77
CA ARG A 88 -2.53 14.86 -7.53
C ARG A 88 -2.49 13.40 -7.06
N VAL A 89 -3.64 12.76 -6.98
CA VAL A 89 -3.79 11.32 -6.73
C VAL A 89 -3.03 10.46 -7.78
N ASN A 90 -2.82 11.00 -8.98
CA ASN A 90 -2.05 10.33 -10.03
C ASN A 90 -0.62 9.96 -9.60
N ASN A 91 -0.01 10.70 -8.67
CA ASN A 91 1.32 10.35 -8.16
C ASN A 91 1.28 9.01 -7.39
N PHE A 92 0.21 8.77 -6.64
CA PHE A 92 0.02 7.49 -5.96
C PHE A 92 -0.08 6.33 -6.97
N LEU A 93 -0.83 6.52 -8.06
CA LEU A 93 -0.94 5.53 -9.13
C LEU A 93 0.41 5.25 -9.79
N PHE A 94 1.25 6.28 -9.97
CA PHE A 94 2.59 6.10 -10.52
C PHE A 94 3.49 5.26 -9.59
N PHE A 95 3.42 5.49 -8.28
CA PHE A 95 4.19 4.70 -7.31
C PHE A 95 3.73 3.23 -7.29
N MET A 96 2.42 3.00 -7.36
CA MET A 96 1.85 1.66 -7.45
C MET A 96 2.28 0.95 -8.75
N LEU A 97 2.30 1.66 -9.89
CA LEU A 97 2.79 1.09 -11.14
C LEU A 97 4.26 0.70 -11.05
N ALA A 98 5.10 1.54 -10.43
CA ALA A 98 6.50 1.23 -10.23
C ALA A 98 6.68 0.00 -9.31
N ASP A 99 5.91 -0.09 -8.23
CA ASP A 99 5.89 -1.25 -7.33
C ASP A 99 5.51 -2.53 -8.08
N SER A 100 4.44 -2.47 -8.90
CA SER A 100 4.01 -3.56 -9.78
C SER A 100 5.13 -4.05 -10.72
N ILE A 101 5.89 -3.14 -11.31
CA ILE A 101 7.00 -3.49 -12.21
C ILE A 101 8.10 -4.23 -11.42
N PHE A 102 8.48 -3.76 -10.23
CA PHE A 102 9.51 -4.42 -9.43
C PHE A 102 9.04 -5.76 -8.89
N SER A 103 7.78 -5.90 -8.48
CA SER A 103 7.16 -7.17 -8.12
C SER A 103 7.20 -8.17 -9.30
N PHE A 104 6.92 -7.70 -10.52
CA PHE A 104 7.07 -8.54 -11.71
C PHE A 104 8.51 -9.00 -11.92
N ILE A 105 9.48 -8.08 -11.82
CA ILE A 105 10.90 -8.39 -11.98
C ILE A 105 11.35 -9.42 -10.91
N LEU A 106 10.90 -9.28 -9.66
CA LEU A 106 11.17 -10.25 -8.60
C LEU A 106 10.63 -11.64 -8.92
N SER A 107 9.53 -11.74 -9.66
CA SER A 107 8.99 -13.04 -10.09
C SER A 107 9.88 -13.77 -11.10
N LEU A 108 10.82 -13.08 -11.74
CA LEU A 108 11.72 -13.66 -12.74
C LEU A 108 12.90 -14.38 -12.08
N ASN A 109 13.48 -15.33 -12.82
CA ASN A 109 14.67 -16.04 -12.35
C ASN A 109 15.94 -15.26 -12.71
N LEU A 110 16.27 -14.27 -11.88
CA LEU A 110 17.41 -13.37 -12.09
C LEU A 110 18.52 -13.66 -11.08
N ALA A 111 19.70 -13.10 -11.35
CA ALA A 111 20.84 -13.18 -10.43
C ALA A 111 20.51 -12.54 -9.07
N LYS A 112 21.00 -13.14 -7.99
CA LYS A 112 20.74 -12.73 -6.60
C LYS A 112 20.97 -11.22 -6.34
N PRO A 113 22.05 -10.58 -6.81
CA PRO A 113 22.27 -9.15 -6.61
C PRO A 113 21.18 -8.28 -7.26
N ILE A 114 20.68 -8.69 -8.44
CA ILE A 114 19.61 -7.98 -9.14
C ILE A 114 18.30 -8.09 -8.34
N LEU A 115 17.97 -9.27 -7.79
CA LEU A 115 16.79 -9.46 -6.94
C LEU A 115 16.85 -8.58 -5.69
N ILE A 116 18.02 -8.52 -5.02
CA ILE A 116 18.21 -7.66 -3.84
C ILE A 116 18.02 -6.18 -4.22
N PHE A 117 18.59 -5.75 -5.33
CA PHE A 117 18.47 -4.38 -5.82
C PHE A 117 17.01 -4.02 -6.14
N CYS A 118 16.30 -4.89 -6.86
CA CYS A 118 14.88 -4.69 -7.18
C CYS A 118 14.01 -4.65 -5.92
N TYR A 119 14.30 -5.51 -4.94
CA TYR A 119 13.59 -5.52 -3.65
C TYR A 119 13.86 -4.24 -2.83
N THR A 120 15.07 -3.67 -2.94
CA THR A 120 15.38 -2.36 -2.37
C THR A 120 14.55 -1.23 -3.02
N LEU A 121 14.44 -1.25 -4.35
CA LEU A 121 13.63 -0.26 -5.08
C LEU A 121 12.14 -0.39 -4.76
N GLN A 122 11.63 -1.61 -4.62
CA GLN A 122 10.27 -1.88 -4.15
C GLN A 122 10.04 -1.23 -2.78
N GLY A 123 10.97 -1.35 -1.83
CA GLY A 123 10.90 -0.67 -0.53
C GLY A 123 10.76 0.86 -0.64
N ILE A 124 11.45 1.49 -1.62
CA ILE A 124 11.33 2.94 -1.87
C ILE A 124 9.90 3.30 -2.28
N PHE A 125 9.33 2.58 -3.25
CA PHE A 125 7.99 2.89 -3.77
C PHE A 125 6.88 2.53 -2.78
N ALA A 126 7.03 1.45 -2.01
CA ALA A 126 6.14 1.13 -0.90
C ALA A 126 6.09 2.28 0.11
N MET A 127 7.25 2.85 0.48
CA MET A 127 7.30 3.98 1.40
C MET A 127 6.71 5.25 0.79
N PHE A 128 6.90 5.50 -0.50
CA PHE A 128 6.25 6.61 -1.20
C PHE A 128 4.71 6.51 -1.11
N MET A 129 4.14 5.34 -1.32
CA MET A 129 2.69 5.14 -1.20
C MET A 129 2.20 5.42 0.22
N ILE A 130 2.90 4.91 1.23
CA ILE A 130 2.54 5.10 2.65
C ILE A 130 2.56 6.58 3.03
N ILE A 131 3.66 7.29 2.72
CA ILE A 131 3.81 8.70 3.09
C ILE A 131 2.85 9.58 2.28
N PHE A 132 2.69 9.29 0.98
CA PHE A 132 1.75 10.03 0.13
C PHE A 132 0.33 9.96 0.69
N PHE A 133 -0.13 8.76 1.03
CA PHE A 133 -1.47 8.59 1.60
C PHE A 133 -1.63 9.38 2.91
N LYS A 134 -0.67 9.26 3.83
CA LYS A 134 -0.70 9.98 5.11
C LYS A 134 -0.70 11.49 4.93
N ALA A 135 0.22 12.01 4.11
CA ALA A 135 0.38 13.44 3.92
C ALA A 135 -0.79 14.05 3.11
N PHE A 136 -1.29 13.32 2.10
CA PHE A 136 -2.44 13.77 1.30
C PHE A 136 -3.72 13.81 2.14
N THR A 137 -3.99 12.75 2.91
CA THR A 137 -5.16 12.73 3.80
C THR A 137 -5.08 13.79 4.89
N GLN A 138 -3.91 13.98 5.51
CA GLN A 138 -3.72 15.04 6.52
C GLN A 138 -3.99 16.43 5.95
N LYS A 139 -3.64 16.66 4.68
CA LYS A 139 -3.89 17.94 4.02
C LYS A 139 -5.38 18.22 3.75
N LEU A 140 -6.18 17.17 3.63
CA LEU A 140 -7.62 17.30 3.37
C LEU A 140 -8.44 17.62 4.61
N PHE A 141 -7.93 17.28 5.80
CA PHE A 141 -8.60 17.57 7.05
C PHE A 141 -8.07 18.87 7.65
N SER A 142 -8.98 19.80 7.97
CA SER A 142 -8.66 21.05 8.66
C SER A 142 -8.53 20.87 10.17
N ASP A 143 -9.25 19.89 10.74
CA ASP A 143 -9.27 19.58 12.16
C ASP A 143 -8.45 18.33 12.47
N THR A 144 -7.63 18.41 13.53
CA THR A 144 -6.80 17.32 14.03
C THR A 144 -7.62 16.18 14.65
N ILE A 145 -8.79 16.48 15.23
CA ILE A 145 -9.69 15.48 15.84
C ILE A 145 -10.34 14.65 14.73
N GLU A 146 -10.89 15.29 13.71
CA GLU A 146 -11.48 14.60 12.55
C GLU A 146 -10.46 13.72 11.85
N PHE A 147 -9.25 14.23 11.63
CA PHE A 147 -8.16 13.44 11.06
C PHE A 147 -7.81 12.22 11.91
N SER A 148 -7.76 12.38 13.24
CA SER A 148 -7.46 11.27 14.15
C SER A 148 -8.53 10.18 14.10
N LEU A 149 -9.81 10.54 14.07
CA LEU A 149 -10.92 9.59 13.98
C LEU A 149 -10.96 8.87 12.63
N PHE A 150 -10.74 9.61 11.53
CA PHE A 150 -10.60 9.02 10.20
C PHE A 150 -9.45 8.01 10.18
N ARG A 151 -8.27 8.41 10.66
CA ARG A 151 -7.08 7.58 10.72
C ARG A 151 -7.31 6.29 11.51
N ASN A 152 -7.94 6.39 12.69
CA ASN A 152 -8.21 5.22 13.53
C ASN A 152 -9.18 4.24 12.85
N SER A 153 -10.22 4.74 12.20
CA SER A 153 -11.15 3.93 11.42
C SER A 153 -10.44 3.28 10.23
N PHE A 154 -9.60 4.04 9.54
CA PHE A 154 -8.87 3.59 8.38
C PHE A 154 -7.85 2.49 8.72
N ILE A 155 -7.12 2.62 9.84
CA ILE A 155 -6.22 1.58 10.35
C ILE A 155 -6.96 0.24 10.54
N ARG A 156 -8.18 0.26 11.04
CA ARG A 156 -8.99 -0.97 11.20
C ARG A 156 -9.26 -1.64 9.85
N TYR A 157 -9.64 -0.89 8.82
CA TYR A 157 -9.89 -1.46 7.49
C TYR A 157 -8.62 -2.01 6.84
N THR A 158 -7.49 -1.31 6.96
CA THR A 158 -6.21 -1.81 6.45
C THR A 158 -5.73 -3.05 7.21
N SER A 159 -5.92 -3.12 8.54
CA SER A 159 -5.59 -4.32 9.32
C SER A 159 -6.44 -5.53 8.92
N ILE A 160 -7.73 -5.33 8.65
CA ILE A 160 -8.59 -6.41 8.12
C ILE A 160 -8.09 -6.86 6.74
N ALA A 161 -7.76 -5.92 5.85
CA ALA A 161 -7.20 -6.25 4.54
C ALA A 161 -5.90 -7.05 4.67
N THR A 162 -4.99 -6.68 5.58
CA THR A 162 -3.76 -7.42 5.87
C THR A 162 -4.03 -8.85 6.32
N VAL A 163 -4.97 -9.06 7.24
CA VAL A 163 -5.34 -10.40 7.71
C VAL A 163 -5.89 -11.25 6.56
N ILE A 164 -6.77 -10.67 5.73
CA ILE A 164 -7.32 -11.36 4.55
C ILE A 164 -6.20 -11.72 3.58
N SER A 165 -5.25 -10.82 3.34
CA SER A 165 -4.09 -11.07 2.47
C SER A 165 -3.26 -12.26 2.94
N TYR A 166 -3.01 -12.37 4.25
CA TYR A 166 -2.24 -13.47 4.80
C TYR A 166 -2.95 -14.82 4.58
N PHE A 167 -4.27 -14.89 4.78
CA PHE A 167 -5.03 -16.11 4.49
C PHE A 167 -4.98 -16.47 2.99
N ILE A 168 -5.11 -15.48 2.11
CA ILE A 168 -5.01 -15.69 0.66
C ILE A 168 -3.60 -16.18 0.29
N ALA A 169 -2.54 -15.55 0.81
CA ALA A 169 -1.17 -15.93 0.55
C ALA A 169 -0.88 -17.38 1.00
N ILE A 170 -1.33 -17.75 2.20
CA ILE A 170 -1.20 -19.12 2.70
C ILE A 170 -1.94 -20.12 1.81
N ALA A 171 -3.19 -19.80 1.40
CA ALA A 171 -3.96 -20.65 0.50
C ALA A 171 -3.27 -20.83 -0.86
N ILE A 172 -2.72 -19.76 -1.44
CA ILE A 172 -1.96 -19.82 -2.69
C ILE A 172 -0.71 -20.69 -2.51
N SER A 173 0.02 -20.55 -1.40
CA SER A 173 1.23 -21.31 -1.15
C SER A 173 0.97 -22.81 -1.00
N MET A 174 -0.16 -23.20 -0.41
CA MET A 174 -0.58 -24.59 -0.29
C MET A 174 -0.88 -25.23 -1.65
N ILE A 175 -1.31 -24.45 -2.63
CA ILE A 175 -1.65 -24.94 -3.97
C ILE A 175 -0.43 -24.97 -4.88
N THR A 176 0.45 -23.96 -4.79
CA THR A 176 1.46 -23.73 -5.84
C THR A 176 2.88 -24.10 -5.44
N ASN A 177 3.20 -24.20 -4.17
CA ASN A 177 4.56 -24.41 -3.63
C ASN A 177 5.63 -23.48 -4.26
N ASN A 178 5.22 -22.34 -4.83
CA ASN A 178 6.06 -21.48 -5.63
C ASN A 178 5.81 -20.00 -5.25
N GLY A 179 6.75 -19.41 -4.52
CA GLY A 179 6.65 -18.02 -4.04
C GLY A 179 6.66 -16.97 -5.17
N SER A 180 7.34 -17.28 -6.30
CA SER A 180 7.37 -16.33 -7.44
C SER A 180 6.00 -16.12 -8.08
N ILE A 181 5.07 -17.07 -7.95
CA ILE A 181 3.70 -16.91 -8.43
C ILE A 181 3.00 -15.78 -7.70
N ILE A 182 3.29 -15.60 -6.40
CA ILE A 182 2.68 -14.52 -5.62
C ILE A 182 3.11 -13.16 -6.12
N PHE A 183 4.39 -12.97 -6.40
CA PHE A 183 4.89 -11.72 -6.99
C PHE A 183 4.26 -11.45 -8.38
N ARG A 184 3.99 -12.48 -9.18
CA ARG A 184 3.26 -12.32 -10.45
C ARG A 184 1.81 -11.91 -10.23
N ILE A 185 1.12 -12.55 -9.29
CA ILE A 185 -0.27 -12.24 -8.95
C ILE A 185 -0.35 -10.79 -8.44
N MET A 186 0.54 -10.40 -7.53
CA MET A 186 0.62 -9.03 -7.02
C MET A 186 0.80 -8.03 -8.15
N SER A 187 1.84 -8.21 -8.97
CA SER A 187 2.13 -7.35 -10.11
C SER A 187 0.93 -7.23 -11.05
N LEU A 188 0.30 -8.35 -11.41
CA LEU A 188 -0.87 -8.33 -12.29
C LEU A 188 -2.06 -7.58 -11.64
N CYS A 189 -2.35 -7.85 -10.38
CA CYS A 189 -3.44 -7.19 -9.66
C CYS A 189 -3.20 -5.68 -9.55
N GLU A 190 -1.99 -5.24 -9.18
CA GLU A 190 -1.64 -3.82 -9.10
C GLU A 190 -1.72 -3.13 -10.46
N PHE A 191 -1.25 -3.80 -11.50
CA PHE A 191 -1.34 -3.26 -12.87
C PHE A 191 -2.80 -3.11 -13.34
N LEU A 192 -3.67 -4.07 -13.04
CA LEU A 192 -5.10 -3.98 -13.35
C LEU A 192 -5.78 -2.85 -12.56
N VAL A 193 -5.44 -2.72 -11.27
CA VAL A 193 -5.93 -1.62 -10.42
C VAL A 193 -5.44 -0.27 -10.95
N PHE A 194 -4.17 -0.18 -11.37
CA PHE A 194 -3.63 1.03 -12.01
C PHE A 194 -4.42 1.41 -13.26
N ILE A 195 -4.66 0.49 -14.18
CA ILE A 195 -5.42 0.74 -15.41
C ILE A 195 -6.82 1.25 -15.05
N TYR A 196 -7.53 0.53 -14.19
CA TYR A 196 -8.89 0.89 -13.79
C TYR A 196 -8.96 2.31 -13.22
N TYR A 197 -8.14 2.64 -12.23
CA TYR A 197 -8.16 3.95 -11.59
C TYR A 197 -7.62 5.07 -12.48
N TYR A 198 -6.67 4.80 -13.35
CA TYR A 198 -6.18 5.77 -14.34
C TYR A 198 -7.31 6.22 -15.28
N TYR A 199 -8.09 5.30 -15.82
CA TYR A 199 -9.24 5.63 -16.67
C TYR A 199 -10.37 6.28 -15.87
N TYR A 200 -10.61 5.84 -14.65
CA TYR A 200 -11.61 6.44 -13.77
C TYR A 200 -11.30 7.92 -13.48
N LEU A 201 -10.05 8.24 -13.09
CA LEU A 201 -9.64 9.62 -12.82
C LEU A 201 -9.63 10.49 -14.09
N LYS A 202 -9.23 9.93 -15.23
CA LYS A 202 -9.31 10.63 -16.52
C LYS A 202 -10.74 11.03 -16.86
N ARG A 203 -11.71 10.12 -16.66
CA ARG A 203 -13.13 10.39 -16.88
C ARG A 203 -13.68 11.48 -15.96
N LEU A 204 -13.28 11.46 -14.67
CA LEU A 204 -13.68 12.50 -13.71
C LEU A 204 -13.16 13.89 -14.08
N ASN A 205 -11.95 13.99 -14.60
CA ASN A 205 -11.34 15.25 -15.02
C ASN A 205 -11.96 15.82 -16.30
N ASN A 206 -12.44 14.96 -17.20
CA ASN A 206 -13.09 15.40 -18.44
C ASN A 206 -14.54 15.88 -18.24
N ASN A 207 -15.15 15.55 -17.09
CA ASN A 207 -16.52 15.94 -16.76
C ASN A 207 -16.58 17.19 -15.85
N LYS A 208 -15.43 17.80 -15.54
CA LYS A 208 -15.30 19.11 -14.87
C LYS A 208 -15.01 20.21 -15.87
#